data_d440716fac4a38a2260dacedde321c18
#
_entry.id   d440716fac4a38a2260dacedde321c18
#
_cell.length_a   1.000
_cell.length_b   1.000
_cell.length_c   1.000
_cell.angle_alpha   90.00
_cell.angle_beta   90.00
_cell.angle_gamma   90.00
#
_symmetry.space_group_name_H-M   'P 1'
#
loop_
_entity.id
_entity.type
_entity.pdbx_description
1 polymer ?
#
loop_
_entity_poly.entity_id
_entity_poly.type
_entity_poly.pdbx_seq_one_letter_code
_entity_poly.pdbx_strand_id
1 'polypeptide(L)'
;MFRFADVPLSLSGMTRISGRRVFLRAPTMDDWAEWAELRARSRAFLTPWEPTWPEDSLGRDHFRRRLRQQAREWRSGEAYGLFVFTNEGRRLAGGINLSNVRRGVAQAASVGYWMGQPYAGQGLMTDALRGVLPFVFDDLRLHRLEAACLPHNEPSKGVLGKVGFHEEGLARQYLRINGHWADHLLFALLRADYDALLRVAR
;
A
#
# COMPACT_ATOMS: atom_id res chain seq x y z
N MET A 1 -16.61 -22.57 -16.46
CA MET A 1 -15.20 -22.36 -16.87
C MET A 1 -15.05 -20.85 -17.06
N PHE A 2 -14.68 -20.12 -15.98
CA PHE A 2 -14.57 -18.65 -16.02
C PHE A 2 -13.20 -18.30 -16.58
N ARG A 3 -13.19 -17.60 -17.74
CA ARG A 3 -11.98 -17.00 -18.31
C ARG A 3 -11.55 -15.85 -17.39
N PHE A 4 -10.34 -15.94 -16.85
CA PHE A 4 -9.67 -14.81 -16.21
C PHE A 4 -9.49 -13.73 -17.27
N ALA A 5 -10.09 -12.55 -17.06
CA ALA A 5 -9.82 -11.40 -17.88
C ALA A 5 -8.34 -11.05 -17.71
N ASP A 6 -7.63 -10.90 -18.83
CA ASP A 6 -6.22 -10.60 -18.91
C ASP A 6 -5.88 -9.29 -18.17
N VAL A 7 -5.41 -9.41 -16.93
CA VAL A 7 -4.64 -8.34 -16.32
C VAL A 7 -3.32 -8.29 -17.11
N PRO A 8 -2.89 -7.14 -17.65
CA PRO A 8 -1.69 -7.07 -18.47
C PRO A 8 -0.49 -7.59 -17.68
N LEU A 9 0.06 -8.73 -18.12
CA LEU A 9 1.13 -9.48 -17.45
C LEU A 9 2.54 -8.89 -17.63
N SER A 10 2.66 -7.67 -18.15
CA SER A 10 3.96 -7.03 -18.41
C SER A 10 4.22 -5.91 -17.43
N LEU A 11 5.22 -6.09 -16.56
CA LEU A 11 5.77 -5.05 -15.68
C LEU A 11 6.34 -3.84 -16.45
N SER A 12 6.66 -3.98 -17.74
CA SER A 12 7.20 -2.93 -18.59
C SER A 12 6.14 -2.03 -19.25
N GLY A 13 4.84 -2.41 -19.16
CA GLY A 13 3.70 -1.64 -19.68
C GLY A 13 2.78 -1.14 -18.56
N MET A 14 3.26 -1.09 -17.31
CA MET A 14 2.41 -0.86 -16.16
C MET A 14 1.79 0.51 -16.11
N THR A 15 0.51 0.47 -15.97
CA THR A 15 -0.41 1.56 -15.67
C THR A 15 0.14 2.42 -14.51
N ARG A 16 0.46 3.66 -14.83
CA ARG A 16 0.67 4.69 -13.83
C ARG A 16 -0.68 4.99 -13.19
N ILE A 17 -0.82 4.71 -11.91
CA ILE A 17 -1.98 5.13 -11.14
C ILE A 17 -1.80 6.60 -10.78
N SER A 18 -2.74 7.45 -11.13
CA SER A 18 -2.66 8.89 -10.90
C SER A 18 -3.57 9.31 -9.74
N GLY A 19 -3.01 9.98 -8.74
CA GLY A 19 -3.73 10.81 -7.79
C GLY A 19 -3.70 12.28 -8.21
N ARG A 20 -4.24 13.16 -7.37
CA ARG A 20 -4.26 14.62 -7.62
C ARG A 20 -2.87 15.24 -7.50
N ARG A 21 -2.09 14.83 -6.48
CA ARG A 21 -0.77 15.36 -6.11
C ARG A 21 0.34 14.33 -6.21
N VAL A 22 -0.02 13.07 -6.41
CA VAL A 22 0.91 11.94 -6.49
C VAL A 22 0.60 11.05 -7.69
N PHE A 23 1.57 10.25 -8.05
CA PHE A 23 1.34 9.09 -8.92
C PHE A 23 2.02 7.85 -8.31
N LEU A 24 1.52 6.69 -8.68
CA LEU A 24 2.06 5.41 -8.22
C LEU A 24 2.44 4.55 -9.42
N ARG A 25 3.51 3.79 -9.25
CA ARG A 25 3.92 2.74 -10.17
C ARG A 25 4.68 1.64 -9.44
N ALA A 26 4.86 0.50 -10.08
CA ALA A 26 5.76 -0.52 -9.54
C ALA A 26 7.19 0.02 -9.41
N PRO A 27 7.93 -0.40 -8.38
CA PRO A 27 9.33 -0.04 -8.22
C PRO A 27 10.22 -0.70 -9.28
N THR A 28 11.31 -0.01 -9.62
CA THR A 28 12.36 -0.50 -10.52
C THR A 28 13.71 -0.46 -9.82
N MET A 29 14.76 -1.03 -10.42
CA MET A 29 16.12 -0.96 -9.84
C MET A 29 16.67 0.47 -9.77
N ASP A 30 16.21 1.35 -10.63
CA ASP A 30 16.63 2.76 -10.66
C ASP A 30 16.14 3.53 -9.42
N ASP A 31 15.09 3.04 -8.77
CA ASP A 31 14.54 3.66 -7.56
C ASP A 31 15.37 3.33 -6.30
N TRP A 32 16.31 2.38 -6.36
CA TRP A 32 17.00 1.89 -5.18
C TRP A 32 17.66 3.00 -4.36
N ALA A 33 18.42 3.87 -5.00
CA ALA A 33 19.20 4.88 -4.29
C ALA A 33 18.29 5.88 -3.54
N GLU A 34 17.26 6.39 -4.20
CA GLU A 34 16.30 7.32 -3.60
C GLU A 34 15.47 6.63 -2.51
N TRP A 35 15.06 5.37 -2.74
CA TRP A 35 14.36 4.58 -1.73
C TRP A 35 15.21 4.32 -0.48
N ALA A 36 16.46 3.90 -0.65
CA ALA A 36 17.35 3.61 0.46
C ALA A 36 17.65 4.87 1.28
N GLU A 37 17.92 6.00 0.63
CA GLU A 37 18.13 7.29 1.29
C GLU A 37 16.88 7.72 2.07
N LEU A 38 15.71 7.72 1.43
CA LEU A 38 14.46 8.13 2.07
C LEU A 38 14.13 7.25 3.28
N ARG A 39 14.31 5.94 3.15
CA ARG A 39 14.09 4.99 4.25
C ARG A 39 15.08 5.21 5.39
N ALA A 40 16.36 5.39 5.09
CA ALA A 40 17.40 5.67 6.09
C ALA A 40 17.08 6.94 6.89
N ARG A 41 16.75 8.03 6.22
CA ARG A 41 16.36 9.31 6.85
C ARG A 41 15.09 9.21 7.68
N SER A 42 14.21 8.30 7.32
CA SER A 42 12.92 8.09 7.99
C SER A 42 12.94 6.96 9.03
N ARG A 43 14.10 6.36 9.32
CA ARG A 43 14.18 5.15 10.14
C ARG A 43 13.54 5.32 11.51
N ALA A 44 13.91 6.35 12.25
CA ALA A 44 13.36 6.62 13.58
C ALA A 44 11.83 6.88 13.53
N PHE A 45 11.35 7.53 12.49
CA PHE A 45 9.94 7.81 12.26
C PHE A 45 9.12 6.55 11.92
N LEU A 46 9.70 5.60 11.19
CA LEU A 46 9.01 4.39 10.70
C LEU A 46 9.10 3.20 11.64
N THR A 47 10.21 3.07 12.39
CA THR A 47 10.46 1.92 13.29
C THR A 47 9.31 1.60 14.25
N PRO A 48 8.60 2.56 14.86
CA PRO A 48 7.49 2.26 15.75
C PRO A 48 6.29 1.57 15.09
N TRP A 49 6.20 1.63 13.77
CA TRP A 49 5.04 1.20 12.99
C TRP A 49 5.28 -0.03 12.12
N GLU A 50 6.52 -0.50 12.05
CA GLU A 50 6.93 -1.55 11.11
C GLU A 50 7.57 -2.75 11.83
N PRO A 51 7.65 -3.93 11.16
CA PRO A 51 8.48 -5.03 11.60
C PRO A 51 9.93 -4.60 11.75
N THR A 52 10.70 -5.35 12.58
CA THR A 52 12.15 -5.11 12.74
C THR A 52 12.84 -5.17 11.37
N TRP A 53 13.66 -4.16 11.09
CA TRP A 53 14.41 -4.10 9.84
C TRP A 53 15.66 -4.98 9.93
N PRO A 54 15.89 -5.90 8.99
CA PRO A 54 17.17 -6.59 8.86
C PRO A 54 18.32 -5.60 8.65
N GLU A 55 19.53 -5.97 9.06
CA GLU A 55 20.72 -5.10 8.92
C GLU A 55 20.98 -4.70 7.46
N ASP A 56 20.81 -5.65 6.50
CA ASP A 56 20.99 -5.43 5.07
C ASP A 56 19.77 -4.84 4.37
N SER A 57 18.71 -4.48 5.11
CA SER A 57 17.39 -4.10 4.56
C SER A 57 17.41 -2.98 3.52
N LEU A 58 18.39 -2.07 3.58
CA LEU A 58 18.56 -0.97 2.63
C LEU A 58 19.58 -1.27 1.53
N GLY A 59 20.23 -2.44 1.59
CA GLY A 59 21.25 -2.85 0.64
C GLY A 59 20.66 -3.09 -0.76
N ARG A 60 21.50 -2.83 -1.80
CA ARG A 60 21.10 -2.97 -3.20
C ARG A 60 20.68 -4.40 -3.56
N ASP A 61 21.36 -5.40 -2.99
CA ASP A 61 21.03 -6.81 -3.24
C ASP A 61 19.75 -7.23 -2.55
N HIS A 62 19.47 -6.71 -1.34
CA HIS A 62 18.19 -6.90 -0.66
C HIS A 62 17.06 -6.31 -1.50
N PHE A 63 17.23 -5.08 -1.98
CA PHE A 63 16.26 -4.41 -2.84
C PHE A 63 16.00 -5.20 -4.14
N ARG A 64 17.06 -5.72 -4.78
CA ARG A 64 16.95 -6.58 -5.97
C ARG A 64 16.16 -7.87 -5.70
N ARG A 65 16.42 -8.54 -4.56
CA ARG A 65 15.65 -9.73 -4.14
C ARG A 65 14.18 -9.38 -3.95
N ARG A 66 13.89 -8.27 -3.28
CA ARG A 66 12.53 -7.75 -3.07
C ARG A 66 11.82 -7.48 -4.39
N LEU A 67 12.46 -6.83 -5.36
CA LEU A 67 11.86 -6.59 -6.69
C LEU A 67 11.53 -7.89 -7.42
N ARG A 68 12.42 -8.88 -7.36
CA ARG A 68 12.15 -10.20 -7.97
C ARG A 68 10.95 -10.89 -7.32
N GLN A 69 10.82 -10.79 -6.00
CA GLN A 69 9.69 -11.33 -5.26
C GLN A 69 8.39 -10.60 -5.67
N GLN A 70 8.38 -9.28 -5.63
CA GLN A 70 7.23 -8.47 -6.04
C GLN A 70 6.82 -8.74 -7.49
N ALA A 71 7.79 -8.94 -8.39
CA ALA A 71 7.49 -9.29 -9.77
C ALA A 71 6.84 -10.67 -9.93
N ARG A 72 7.15 -11.64 -9.06
CA ARG A 72 6.46 -12.94 -9.02
C ARG A 72 5.04 -12.81 -8.48
N GLU A 73 4.90 -12.15 -7.32
CA GLU A 73 3.60 -11.91 -6.67
C GLU A 73 2.63 -11.14 -7.57
N TRP A 74 3.16 -10.16 -8.30
CA TRP A 74 2.38 -9.42 -9.28
C TRP A 74 1.85 -10.33 -10.40
N ARG A 75 2.70 -11.19 -10.95
CA ARG A 75 2.32 -12.14 -12.02
C ARG A 75 1.33 -13.20 -11.55
N SER A 76 1.47 -13.67 -10.30
CA SER A 76 0.53 -14.63 -9.71
C SER A 76 -0.78 -13.95 -9.21
N GLY A 77 -0.82 -12.63 -9.15
CA GLY A 77 -1.96 -11.89 -8.62
C GLY A 77 -2.11 -11.98 -7.09
N GLU A 78 -1.03 -12.30 -6.38
CA GLU A 78 -1.01 -12.47 -4.92
C GLU A 78 -0.75 -11.18 -4.16
N ALA A 79 0.07 -10.28 -4.74
CA ALA A 79 0.37 -8.99 -4.16
C ALA A 79 0.81 -7.96 -5.22
N TYR A 80 0.64 -6.66 -4.89
CA TYR A 80 0.95 -5.54 -5.78
C TYR A 80 1.69 -4.45 -4.99
N GLY A 81 3.00 -4.41 -5.14
CA GLY A 81 3.84 -3.36 -4.55
C GLY A 81 3.91 -2.13 -5.45
N LEU A 82 3.63 -0.96 -4.89
CA LEU A 82 3.63 0.32 -5.58
C LEU A 82 4.48 1.33 -4.81
N PHE A 83 5.28 2.11 -5.52
CA PHE A 83 5.91 3.31 -4.97
C PHE A 83 5.06 4.54 -5.26
N VAL A 84 5.03 5.46 -4.31
CA VAL A 84 4.30 6.73 -4.37
C VAL A 84 5.30 7.84 -4.67
N PHE A 85 5.09 8.54 -5.77
CA PHE A 85 5.90 9.69 -6.19
C PHE A 85 5.08 10.96 -6.15
N THR A 86 5.69 12.09 -5.79
CA THR A 86 5.06 13.40 -5.94
C THR A 86 4.91 13.75 -7.42
N ASN A 87 3.82 14.42 -7.82
CA ASN A 87 3.67 14.94 -9.18
C ASN A 87 4.70 16.05 -9.44
N GLU A 88 4.87 16.94 -8.47
CA GLU A 88 5.90 17.95 -8.47
C GLU A 88 7.26 17.35 -8.10
N GLY A 89 8.28 17.61 -8.90
CA GLY A 89 9.64 17.11 -8.69
C GLY A 89 9.82 15.60 -8.87
N ARG A 90 8.76 14.82 -9.06
CA ARG A 90 8.75 13.36 -9.28
C ARG A 90 9.59 12.58 -8.26
N ARG A 91 9.57 13.02 -7.00
CA ARG A 91 10.35 12.43 -5.91
C ARG A 91 9.59 11.30 -5.24
N LEU A 92 10.33 10.25 -4.88
CA LEU A 92 9.78 9.15 -4.10
C LEU A 92 9.37 9.65 -2.72
N ALA A 93 8.09 9.48 -2.38
CA ALA A 93 7.51 9.94 -1.12
C ALA A 93 7.14 8.80 -0.17
N GLY A 94 6.83 7.60 -0.71
CA GLY A 94 6.37 6.48 0.11
C GLY A 94 6.06 5.24 -0.72
N GLY A 95 5.25 4.34 -0.16
CA GLY A 95 4.81 3.14 -0.87
C GLY A 95 3.50 2.59 -0.34
N ILE A 96 2.79 1.88 -1.21
CA ILE A 96 1.59 1.10 -0.91
C ILE A 96 1.86 -0.34 -1.33
N ASN A 97 1.44 -1.29 -0.52
CA ASN A 97 1.46 -2.71 -0.84
C ASN A 97 0.06 -3.30 -0.67
N LEU A 98 -0.50 -3.83 -1.74
CA LEU A 98 -1.67 -4.69 -1.68
C LEU A 98 -1.16 -6.11 -1.54
N SER A 99 -1.58 -6.83 -0.52
CA SER A 99 -1.13 -8.19 -0.20
C SER A 99 -2.30 -9.05 0.21
N ASN A 100 -2.04 -10.35 0.42
CA ASN A 100 -3.08 -11.29 0.82
C ASN A 100 -4.31 -11.24 -0.11
N VAL A 101 -4.08 -11.16 -1.42
CA VAL A 101 -5.16 -11.15 -2.40
C VAL A 101 -5.84 -12.50 -2.39
N ARG A 102 -7.05 -12.54 -1.87
CA ARG A 102 -7.88 -13.75 -1.76
C ARG A 102 -9.03 -13.65 -2.76
N ARG A 103 -9.13 -14.65 -3.61
CA ARG A 103 -10.21 -14.79 -4.58
C ARG A 103 -11.33 -15.70 -4.02
N GLY A 104 -12.19 -16.19 -4.86
CA GLY A 104 -13.31 -17.07 -4.46
C GLY A 104 -14.33 -16.31 -3.61
N VAL A 105 -14.70 -16.88 -2.48
CA VAL A 105 -15.73 -16.33 -1.59
C VAL A 105 -15.29 -15.09 -0.82
N ALA A 106 -13.98 -14.87 -0.63
CA ALA A 106 -13.47 -13.71 0.13
C ALA A 106 -13.39 -12.44 -0.73
N GLN A 107 -12.88 -12.52 -1.94
CA GLN A 107 -12.64 -11.39 -2.86
C GLN A 107 -12.08 -10.16 -2.15
N ALA A 108 -10.99 -10.35 -1.39
CA ALA A 108 -10.42 -9.33 -0.51
C ALA A 108 -8.91 -9.20 -0.69
N ALA A 109 -8.38 -8.06 -0.30
CA ALA A 109 -6.94 -7.84 -0.15
C ALA A 109 -6.68 -6.99 1.10
N SER A 110 -5.44 -7.07 1.61
CA SER A 110 -4.94 -6.19 2.66
C SER A 110 -4.10 -5.08 2.05
N VAL A 111 -4.24 -3.83 2.54
CA VAL A 111 -3.39 -2.71 2.18
C VAL A 111 -2.51 -2.31 3.34
N GLY A 112 -1.21 -2.22 3.08
CA GLY A 112 -0.23 -1.60 3.96
C GLY A 112 0.46 -0.45 3.24
N TYR A 113 0.89 0.56 3.98
CA TYR A 113 1.56 1.72 3.40
C TYR A 113 2.58 2.35 4.36
N TRP A 114 3.49 3.09 3.79
CA TRP A 114 4.46 3.90 4.51
C TRP A 114 4.68 5.23 3.80
N MET A 115 5.05 6.26 4.56
CA MET A 115 5.41 7.57 4.03
C MET A 115 6.76 7.99 4.60
N GLY A 116 7.65 8.49 3.76
CA GLY A 116 8.88 9.10 4.22
C GLY A 116 8.61 10.31 5.09
N GLN A 117 9.38 10.47 6.18
CA GLN A 117 9.19 11.55 7.15
C GLN A 117 9.06 12.95 6.52
N PRO A 118 9.85 13.36 5.50
CA PRO A 118 9.73 14.68 4.87
C PRO A 118 8.38 14.92 4.18
N TYR A 119 7.64 13.86 3.87
CA TYR A 119 6.35 13.91 3.15
C TYR A 119 5.15 13.60 4.04
N ALA A 120 5.39 13.31 5.33
CA ALA A 120 4.33 13.00 6.29
C ALA A 120 3.46 14.22 6.61
N GLY A 121 2.21 13.99 7.01
CA GLY A 121 1.28 15.06 7.42
C GLY A 121 0.73 15.95 6.28
N GLN A 122 1.16 15.75 5.04
CA GLN A 122 0.79 16.58 3.89
C GLN A 122 -0.41 16.07 3.10
N GLY A 123 -1.06 14.99 3.53
CA GLY A 123 -2.21 14.39 2.84
C GLY A 123 -1.84 13.56 1.60
N LEU A 124 -0.56 13.38 1.29
CA LEU A 124 -0.10 12.64 0.10
C LEU A 124 -0.49 11.16 0.15
N MET A 125 -0.45 10.52 1.33
CA MET A 125 -0.87 9.11 1.47
C MET A 125 -2.38 8.95 1.30
N THR A 126 -3.19 9.89 1.79
CA THR A 126 -4.64 9.91 1.54
C THR A 126 -4.94 10.00 0.05
N ASP A 127 -4.22 10.86 -0.68
CA ASP A 127 -4.35 11.01 -2.13
C ASP A 127 -3.91 9.73 -2.87
N ALA A 128 -2.77 9.16 -2.48
CA ALA A 128 -2.26 7.91 -3.03
C ALA A 128 -3.24 6.74 -2.83
N LEU A 129 -3.78 6.61 -1.62
CA LEU A 129 -4.69 5.51 -1.29
C LEU A 129 -6.02 5.65 -2.06
N ARG A 130 -6.56 6.87 -2.19
CA ARG A 130 -7.72 7.13 -3.05
C ARG A 130 -7.43 6.78 -4.51
N GLY A 131 -6.26 7.11 -5.01
CA GLY A 131 -5.85 6.78 -6.39
C GLY A 131 -5.78 5.27 -6.65
N VAL A 132 -5.51 4.45 -5.63
CA VAL A 132 -5.44 2.98 -5.75
C VAL A 132 -6.82 2.32 -5.74
N LEU A 133 -7.87 2.96 -5.23
CA LEU A 133 -9.20 2.34 -5.12
C LEU A 133 -9.75 1.84 -6.47
N PRO A 134 -9.68 2.58 -7.59
CA PRO A 134 -10.11 2.06 -8.89
C PRO A 134 -9.36 0.77 -9.27
N PHE A 135 -8.05 0.71 -9.04
CA PHE A 135 -7.27 -0.49 -9.30
C PHE A 135 -7.78 -1.69 -8.49
N VAL A 136 -8.10 -1.49 -7.19
CA VAL A 136 -8.62 -2.54 -6.31
C VAL A 136 -10.02 -3.00 -6.73
N PHE A 137 -10.92 -2.05 -6.94
CA PHE A 137 -12.35 -2.37 -7.09
C PHE A 137 -12.78 -2.57 -8.54
N ASP A 138 -12.18 -1.87 -9.51
CA ASP A 138 -12.58 -1.96 -10.91
C ASP A 138 -11.66 -2.93 -11.69
N ASP A 139 -10.33 -2.82 -11.56
CA ASP A 139 -9.39 -3.68 -12.29
C ASP A 139 -9.27 -5.05 -11.64
N LEU A 140 -8.97 -5.12 -10.33
CA LEU A 140 -8.86 -6.39 -9.60
C LEU A 140 -10.22 -6.99 -9.25
N ARG A 141 -11.32 -6.22 -9.33
CA ARG A 141 -12.69 -6.65 -9.04
C ARG A 141 -12.84 -7.27 -7.66
N LEU A 142 -12.17 -6.70 -6.67
CA LEU A 142 -12.31 -7.15 -5.29
C LEU A 142 -13.58 -6.57 -4.67
N HIS A 143 -14.13 -7.28 -3.69
CA HIS A 143 -15.27 -6.84 -2.90
C HIS A 143 -14.86 -6.02 -1.69
N ARG A 144 -13.64 -6.26 -1.15
CA ARG A 144 -13.21 -5.73 0.14
C ARG A 144 -11.72 -5.37 0.13
N LEU A 145 -11.38 -4.22 0.69
CA LEU A 145 -10.01 -3.81 0.98
C LEU A 145 -9.87 -3.66 2.50
N GLU A 146 -8.93 -4.41 3.09
CA GLU A 146 -8.67 -4.46 4.53
C GLU A 146 -7.41 -3.65 4.87
N ALA A 147 -7.40 -3.03 6.04
CA ALA A 147 -6.22 -2.38 6.61
C ALA A 147 -6.16 -2.64 8.11
N ALA A 148 -4.96 -2.59 8.68
CA ALA A 148 -4.77 -2.67 10.11
C ALA A 148 -3.73 -1.64 10.56
N CYS A 149 -3.92 -1.04 11.72
CA CYS A 149 -2.93 -0.16 12.33
C CYS A 149 -2.92 -0.30 13.86
N LEU A 150 -1.80 0.08 14.48
CA LEU A 150 -1.71 0.13 15.94
C LEU A 150 -2.75 1.10 16.50
N PRO A 151 -3.38 0.81 17.66
CA PRO A 151 -4.46 1.63 18.22
C PRO A 151 -4.07 3.09 18.45
N HIS A 152 -2.79 3.34 18.74
CA HIS A 152 -2.23 4.68 18.97
C HIS A 152 -1.63 5.35 17.73
N ASN A 153 -1.79 4.74 16.52
CA ASN A 153 -1.32 5.32 15.27
C ASN A 153 -2.36 6.29 14.70
N GLU A 154 -2.50 7.46 15.34
CA GLU A 154 -3.46 8.49 14.93
C GLU A 154 -3.29 8.94 13.46
N PRO A 155 -2.06 9.13 12.93
CA PRO A 155 -1.88 9.46 11.52
C PRO A 155 -2.50 8.41 10.58
N SER A 156 -2.32 7.10 10.86
CA SER A 156 -2.88 6.03 10.04
C SER A 156 -4.40 5.98 10.13
N LYS A 157 -4.97 6.09 11.33
CA LYS A 157 -6.44 6.18 11.52
C LYS A 157 -7.02 7.35 10.75
N GLY A 158 -6.36 8.51 10.80
CA GLY A 158 -6.78 9.70 10.07
C GLY A 158 -6.72 9.53 8.54
N VAL A 159 -5.74 8.80 8.01
CA VAL A 159 -5.68 8.46 6.57
C VAL A 159 -6.84 7.54 6.20
N LEU A 160 -7.03 6.45 6.94
CA LEU A 160 -8.07 5.45 6.67
C LEU A 160 -9.47 6.08 6.71
N GLY A 161 -9.80 6.84 7.76
CA GLY A 161 -11.08 7.52 7.87
C GLY A 161 -11.33 8.53 6.74
N LYS A 162 -10.32 9.32 6.33
CA LYS A 162 -10.45 10.26 5.20
C LYS A 162 -10.64 9.58 3.86
N VAL A 163 -10.20 8.35 3.71
CA VAL A 163 -10.40 7.54 2.49
C VAL A 163 -11.77 6.89 2.48
N GLY A 164 -12.39 6.69 3.65
CA GLY A 164 -13.71 6.07 3.80
C GLY A 164 -13.69 4.66 4.36
N PHE A 165 -12.57 4.22 4.96
CA PHE A 165 -12.54 2.96 5.67
C PHE A 165 -13.35 3.04 6.97
N HIS A 166 -14.05 1.96 7.28
CA HIS A 166 -14.77 1.76 8.53
C HIS A 166 -13.93 0.91 9.48
N GLU A 167 -13.89 1.28 10.78
CA GLU A 167 -13.29 0.46 11.82
C GLU A 167 -14.23 -0.71 12.15
N GLU A 168 -13.68 -1.92 12.23
CA GLU A 168 -14.45 -3.15 12.47
C GLU A 168 -14.14 -3.81 13.82
N GLY A 169 -13.08 -3.39 14.48
CA GLY A 169 -12.75 -3.89 15.80
C GLY A 169 -11.28 -4.03 16.10
N LEU A 170 -10.96 -4.62 17.25
CA LEU A 170 -9.62 -4.84 17.76
C LEU A 170 -9.21 -6.31 17.64
N ALA A 171 -8.08 -6.55 16.95
CA ALA A 171 -7.42 -7.83 16.93
C ALA A 171 -6.23 -7.84 17.90
N ARG A 172 -6.30 -8.71 18.92
CA ARG A 172 -5.24 -8.81 19.93
C ARG A 172 -4.02 -9.53 19.38
N GLN A 173 -2.81 -9.03 19.68
CA GLN A 173 -1.53 -9.62 19.29
C GLN A 173 -1.49 -10.02 17.80
N TYR A 174 -1.96 -9.14 16.93
CA TYR A 174 -2.24 -9.45 15.53
C TYR A 174 -0.99 -9.49 14.66
N LEU A 175 -0.13 -8.47 14.79
CA LEU A 175 1.12 -8.39 14.01
C LEU A 175 2.32 -8.12 14.92
N ARG A 176 3.49 -8.58 14.48
CA ARG A 176 4.75 -8.36 15.19
C ARG A 176 5.41 -7.08 14.70
N ILE A 177 5.31 -6.01 15.50
CA ILE A 177 5.87 -4.69 15.22
C ILE A 177 7.11 -4.48 16.09
N ASN A 178 8.19 -4.07 15.47
CA ASN A 178 9.50 -3.85 16.15
C ASN A 178 9.87 -4.95 17.15
N GLY A 179 9.63 -6.19 16.76
CA GLY A 179 9.97 -7.39 17.56
C GLY A 179 8.92 -7.82 18.59
N HIS A 180 7.83 -7.09 18.79
CA HIS A 180 6.79 -7.37 19.76
C HIS A 180 5.43 -7.62 19.10
N TRP A 181 4.67 -8.62 19.59
CA TRP A 181 3.29 -8.82 19.20
C TRP A 181 2.45 -7.65 19.70
N ALA A 182 1.68 -7.04 18.83
CA ALA A 182 0.89 -5.84 19.13
C ALA A 182 -0.54 -5.96 18.65
N ASP A 183 -1.46 -5.38 19.43
CA ASP A 183 -2.87 -5.25 19.07
C ASP A 183 -3.01 -4.28 17.90
N HIS A 184 -3.99 -4.55 17.03
CA HIS A 184 -4.30 -3.69 15.89
C HIS A 184 -5.80 -3.41 15.79
N LEU A 185 -6.14 -2.19 15.46
CA LEU A 185 -7.48 -1.85 14.96
C LEU A 185 -7.58 -2.34 13.51
N LEU A 186 -8.68 -3.02 13.21
CA LEU A 186 -9.00 -3.53 11.88
C LEU A 186 -9.96 -2.56 11.19
N PHE A 187 -9.69 -2.32 9.92
CA PHE A 187 -10.47 -1.44 9.06
C PHE A 187 -10.81 -2.13 7.76
N ALA A 188 -11.94 -1.77 7.17
CA ALA A 188 -12.29 -2.21 5.83
C ALA A 188 -12.97 -1.10 5.03
N LEU A 189 -12.79 -1.18 3.71
CA LEU A 189 -13.56 -0.45 2.70
C LEU A 189 -14.18 -1.49 1.77
N LEU A 190 -15.49 -1.44 1.61
CA LEU A 190 -16.23 -2.36 0.74
C LEU A 190 -16.43 -1.76 -0.66
N ARG A 191 -16.74 -2.59 -1.63
CA ARG A 191 -17.16 -2.16 -2.97
C ARG A 191 -18.32 -1.15 -2.91
N ALA A 192 -19.31 -1.40 -2.06
CA ALA A 192 -20.47 -0.51 -1.90
C ALA A 192 -20.08 0.88 -1.37
N ASP A 193 -19.10 0.95 -0.44
CA ASP A 193 -18.59 2.21 0.08
C ASP A 193 -17.86 3.00 -1.02
N TYR A 194 -17.02 2.32 -1.82
CA TYR A 194 -16.35 2.91 -2.97
C TYR A 194 -17.35 3.48 -3.98
N ASP A 195 -18.39 2.71 -4.32
CA ASP A 195 -19.46 3.18 -5.23
C ASP A 195 -20.21 4.41 -4.68
N ALA A 196 -20.39 4.49 -3.36
CA ALA A 196 -20.97 5.66 -2.71
C ALA A 196 -20.05 6.88 -2.79
N LEU A 197 -18.73 6.71 -2.58
CA LEU A 197 -17.74 7.79 -2.73
C LEU A 197 -17.74 8.37 -4.14
N LEU A 198 -17.87 7.54 -5.18
CA LEU A 198 -17.93 8.00 -6.57
C LEU A 198 -19.18 8.83 -6.87
N ARG A 199 -20.32 8.56 -6.20
CA ARG A 199 -21.56 9.34 -6.37
C ARG A 199 -21.46 10.74 -5.77
N VAL A 200 -20.75 10.88 -4.65
CA VAL A 200 -20.56 12.18 -3.96
C VAL A 200 -19.53 13.06 -4.69
N ALA A 201 -18.63 12.46 -5.47
CA ALA A 201 -17.58 13.17 -6.21
C ALA A 201 -18.04 13.71 -7.58
N ARG A 202 -19.26 13.36 -8.02
CA ARG A 202 -19.92 13.87 -9.25
C ARG A 202 -20.73 15.11 -8.95
#